data_4b2d6710ebd0db42789d7811a1ee9a65
#
_entry.id   4b2d6710ebd0db42789d7811a1ee9a65
#
_cell.length_a   1.000
_cell.length_b   1.000
_cell.length_c   1.000
_cell.angle_alpha   90.00
_cell.angle_beta   90.00
_cell.angle_gamma   90.00
#
_symmetry.space_group_name_H-M   'P 1'
#
loop_
_entity.id
_entity.type
_entity.pdbx_description
1 polymer ?
#
loop_
_entity_poly.entity_id
_entity_poly.type
_entity_poly.pdbx_seq_one_letter_code
_entity_poly.pdbx_strand_id
1 'polypeptide(L)'
;LKKAEYVQAVHRLLTARYILAKTELLVYSEHIRLAGQSDLLMKNKDSTEYYILDYKFLKEPLEMKSYYNRFKRRYKMMYGPFRFLMDTNYYHYSIQLELYRMLMGILGTKVKVKQLIVITPDSCNIVNAYPMRIWVSSDYILHARYRYGKNKERLYDSSKDSSYLENPYYMN
;
A
#
# COMPACT_ATOMS: atom_id res chain seq x y z
N LEU A 1 8.27 15.99 -21.14
CA LEU A 1 7.10 16.88 -21.38
C LEU A 1 5.78 16.16 -21.06
N LYS A 2 5.44 15.03 -21.71
CA LYS A 2 4.17 14.31 -21.49
C LYS A 2 3.89 13.92 -20.01
N LYS A 3 4.90 13.51 -19.24
CA LYS A 3 4.70 13.15 -17.82
C LYS A 3 4.26 14.34 -16.96
N ALA A 4 4.82 15.52 -17.21
CA ALA A 4 4.41 16.72 -16.50
C ALA A 4 2.97 17.13 -16.84
N GLU A 5 2.55 16.98 -18.10
CA GLU A 5 1.18 17.23 -18.54
C GLU A 5 0.19 16.30 -17.86
N TYR A 6 0.52 15.00 -17.74
CA TYR A 6 -0.30 14.02 -17.02
C TYR A 6 -0.45 14.37 -15.53
N VAL A 7 0.65 14.73 -14.86
CA VAL A 7 0.61 15.14 -13.46
C VAL A 7 -0.29 16.36 -13.28
N GLN A 8 -0.14 17.38 -14.17
CA GLN A 8 -0.98 18.57 -14.13
C GLN A 8 -2.45 18.26 -14.39
N ALA A 9 -2.77 17.39 -15.36
CA ALA A 9 -4.14 17.01 -15.66
C ALA A 9 -4.79 16.30 -14.47
N VAL A 10 -4.10 15.34 -13.85
CA VAL A 10 -4.57 14.66 -12.65
C VAL A 10 -4.75 15.65 -11.50
N HIS A 11 -3.80 16.54 -11.28
CA HIS A 11 -3.90 17.52 -10.22
C HIS A 11 -5.12 18.42 -10.39
N ARG A 12 -5.44 18.87 -11.62
CA ARG A 12 -6.67 19.64 -11.90
C ARG A 12 -7.93 18.85 -11.59
N LEU A 13 -7.99 17.57 -11.98
CA LEU A 13 -9.13 16.71 -11.70
C LEU A 13 -9.35 16.50 -10.20
N LEU A 14 -8.27 16.28 -9.46
CA LEU A 14 -8.32 16.09 -8.01
C LEU A 14 -8.74 17.36 -7.28
N THR A 15 -8.18 18.53 -7.64
CA THR A 15 -8.47 19.80 -6.98
C THR A 15 -9.88 20.33 -7.31
N ALA A 16 -10.50 19.87 -8.37
CA ALA A 16 -11.92 20.14 -8.65
C ALA A 16 -12.85 19.58 -7.55
N ARG A 17 -12.53 18.40 -6.99
CA ARG A 17 -13.36 17.69 -6.00
C ARG A 17 -12.82 17.72 -4.58
N TYR A 18 -11.52 17.86 -4.42
CA TYR A 18 -10.81 17.74 -3.14
C TYR A 18 -9.96 18.96 -2.87
N ILE A 19 -9.68 19.18 -1.60
CA ILE A 19 -8.71 20.17 -1.14
C ILE A 19 -7.40 19.45 -0.89
N LEU A 20 -6.31 19.96 -1.41
CA LEU A 20 -4.98 19.48 -1.07
C LEU A 20 -4.68 19.84 0.38
N ALA A 21 -4.62 18.82 1.25
CA ALA A 21 -4.33 19.00 2.66
C ALA A 21 -2.81 19.03 2.93
N LYS A 22 -2.07 18.11 2.28
CA LYS A 22 -0.61 18.01 2.44
C LYS A 22 0.02 17.28 1.25
N THR A 23 1.22 17.70 0.85
CA THR A 23 2.13 16.95 -0.01
C THR A 23 3.24 16.35 0.82
N GLU A 24 3.79 15.22 0.37
CA GLU A 24 4.94 14.56 0.99
C GLU A 24 4.77 14.40 2.52
N LEU A 25 3.59 13.94 2.93
CA LEU A 25 3.26 13.79 4.33
C LEU A 25 4.03 12.64 4.96
N LEU A 26 4.97 12.98 5.84
CA LEU A 26 5.64 12.00 6.67
C LEU A 26 4.69 11.51 7.77
N VAL A 27 4.50 10.20 7.85
CA VAL A 27 3.72 9.54 8.89
C VAL A 27 4.58 8.53 9.62
N TYR A 28 4.52 8.51 10.93
CA TYR A 28 5.33 7.58 11.72
C TYR A 28 4.65 7.22 13.04
N SER A 29 5.07 6.12 13.60
CA SER A 29 4.74 5.71 14.96
C SER A 29 5.97 5.12 15.63
N GLU A 30 6.40 5.74 16.72
CA GLU A 30 7.54 5.25 17.51
C GLU A 30 7.22 3.92 18.17
N HIS A 31 5.98 3.74 18.62
CA HIS A 31 5.52 2.52 19.28
C HIS A 31 5.70 1.29 18.40
N ILE A 32 5.27 1.34 17.15
CA ILE A 32 5.44 0.24 16.19
C ILE A 32 6.73 0.38 15.35
N ARG A 33 7.49 1.44 15.54
CA ARG A 33 8.76 1.74 14.84
C ARG A 33 8.61 1.68 13.32
N LEU A 34 7.53 2.23 12.82
CA LEU A 34 7.22 2.29 11.40
C LEU A 34 7.07 3.75 10.98
N ALA A 35 7.66 4.08 9.84
CA ALA A 35 7.52 5.38 9.21
C ALA A 35 7.30 5.22 7.71
N GLY A 36 6.66 6.19 7.10
CA GLY A 36 6.47 6.27 5.66
C GLY A 36 6.10 7.66 5.23
N GLN A 37 6.12 7.89 3.92
CA GLN A 37 5.80 9.17 3.32
C GLN A 37 4.75 8.95 2.24
N SER A 38 3.64 9.67 2.34
CA SER A 38 2.57 9.70 1.33
C SER A 38 2.74 10.91 0.45
N ASP A 39 2.65 10.74 -0.86
CA ASP A 39 2.84 11.85 -1.81
C ASP A 39 1.76 12.91 -1.68
N LEU A 40 0.49 12.49 -1.58
CA LEU A 40 -0.64 13.40 -1.47
C LEU A 40 -1.62 12.97 -0.38
N LEU A 41 -1.98 13.91 0.48
CA LEU A 41 -3.15 13.82 1.34
C LEU A 41 -4.17 14.86 0.87
N MET A 42 -5.33 14.38 0.44
CA MET A 42 -6.44 15.20 0.00
C MET A 42 -7.60 15.11 1.00
N LYS A 43 -8.36 16.19 1.14
CA LYS A 43 -9.58 16.23 1.94
C LYS A 43 -10.77 16.45 1.04
N ASN A 44 -11.87 15.74 1.28
CA ASN A 44 -13.12 16.02 0.61
C ASN A 44 -13.63 17.41 1.04
N LYS A 45 -14.14 18.20 0.10
CA LYS A 45 -14.70 19.54 0.37
C LYS A 45 -15.88 19.49 1.31
N ASP A 46 -16.69 18.44 1.18
CA ASP A 46 -18.00 18.31 1.83
C ASP A 46 -17.97 17.38 3.07
N SER A 47 -16.81 16.89 3.46
CA SER A 47 -16.70 15.97 4.61
C SER A 47 -15.38 16.12 5.35
N THR A 48 -15.26 15.44 6.49
CA THR A 48 -14.02 15.34 7.28
C THR A 48 -13.13 14.18 6.84
N GLU A 49 -13.47 13.53 5.72
CA GLU A 49 -12.76 12.35 5.23
C GLU A 49 -11.55 12.73 4.41
N TYR A 50 -10.49 11.95 4.58
CA TYR A 50 -9.24 12.10 3.85
C TYR A 50 -9.03 10.98 2.83
N TYR A 51 -8.27 11.31 1.80
CA TYR A 51 -7.89 10.44 0.68
C TYR A 51 -6.37 10.45 0.59
N ILE A 52 -5.75 9.28 0.59
CA ILE A 52 -4.32 9.11 0.35
C ILE A 52 -4.12 8.74 -1.10
N LEU A 53 -3.25 9.46 -1.78
CA LEU A 53 -2.86 9.18 -3.15
C LEU A 53 -1.33 9.12 -3.22
N ASP A 54 -0.84 8.22 -4.09
CA ASP A 54 0.58 8.01 -4.26
C ASP A 54 0.92 7.86 -5.74
N TYR A 55 1.92 8.59 -6.22
CA TYR A 55 2.36 8.57 -7.61
C TYR A 55 3.24 7.36 -7.89
N LYS A 56 2.96 6.66 -8.98
CA LYS A 56 3.79 5.56 -9.46
C LYS A 56 4.14 5.78 -10.92
N PHE A 57 5.42 6.04 -11.18
CA PHE A 57 5.96 6.18 -12.52
C PHE A 57 6.46 4.82 -12.98
N LEU A 58 5.74 4.19 -13.90
CA LEU A 58 6.02 2.85 -14.38
C LEU A 58 6.40 2.89 -15.87
N LYS A 59 7.19 1.91 -16.31
CA LYS A 59 7.50 1.72 -17.74
C LYS A 59 6.33 1.08 -18.47
N GLU A 60 5.60 0.20 -17.79
CA GLU A 60 4.49 -0.60 -18.30
C GLU A 60 3.25 -0.42 -17.40
N PRO A 61 2.05 -0.76 -17.90
CA PRO A 61 0.84 -0.72 -17.11
C PRO A 61 0.94 -1.52 -15.81
N LEU A 62 0.21 -1.08 -14.78
CA LEU A 62 0.19 -1.74 -13.49
C LEU A 62 -0.50 -3.11 -13.60
N GLU A 63 0.25 -4.18 -13.37
CA GLU A 63 -0.26 -5.54 -13.41
C GLU A 63 -0.93 -5.93 -12.09
N MET A 64 -2.15 -6.48 -12.19
CA MET A 64 -2.90 -7.03 -11.05
C MET A 64 -2.74 -8.54 -10.92
N LYS A 65 -2.23 -9.22 -11.94
CA LYS A 65 -1.98 -10.66 -11.94
C LYS A 65 -0.48 -10.92 -12.02
N SER A 66 0.00 -11.81 -11.16
CA SER A 66 1.40 -12.23 -11.17
C SER A 66 1.65 -13.28 -12.27
N TYR A 67 2.93 -13.59 -12.48
CA TYR A 67 3.33 -14.67 -13.37
C TYR A 67 2.68 -16.00 -12.96
N TYR A 68 2.07 -16.69 -13.95
CA TYR A 68 1.50 -18.01 -13.78
C TYR A 68 2.56 -19.09 -14.02
N ASN A 69 2.92 -19.83 -12.97
CA ASN A 69 3.85 -20.94 -13.08
C ASN A 69 3.11 -22.19 -13.58
N ARG A 70 3.35 -22.58 -14.84
CA ARG A 70 2.70 -23.72 -15.51
C ARG A 70 2.99 -25.05 -14.84
N PHE A 71 4.21 -25.25 -14.31
CA PHE A 71 4.60 -26.49 -13.63
C PHE A 71 3.88 -26.65 -12.29
N LYS A 72 3.77 -25.58 -11.52
CA LYS A 72 3.09 -25.57 -10.22
C LYS A 72 1.59 -25.30 -10.34
N ARG A 73 1.08 -25.03 -11.54
CA ARG A 73 -0.33 -24.69 -11.83
C ARG A 73 -0.90 -23.59 -10.92
N ARG A 74 -0.09 -22.59 -10.59
CA ARG A 74 -0.50 -21.50 -9.71
C ARG A 74 0.20 -20.19 -10.05
N TYR A 75 -0.42 -19.09 -9.65
CA TYR A 75 0.19 -17.77 -9.69
C TYR A 75 1.29 -17.63 -8.64
N LYS A 76 2.24 -16.73 -8.90
CA LYS A 76 3.22 -16.34 -7.89
C LYS A 76 2.52 -15.54 -6.80
N MET A 77 2.58 -16.03 -5.57
CA MET A 77 1.98 -15.39 -4.39
C MET A 77 3.05 -14.73 -3.54
N MET A 78 2.66 -13.73 -2.77
CA MET A 78 3.53 -13.15 -1.75
C MET A 78 3.86 -14.17 -0.66
N TYR A 79 4.76 -13.77 0.24
CA TYR A 79 5.16 -14.57 1.40
C TYR A 79 4.59 -13.99 2.70
N GLY A 80 4.67 -14.78 3.76
CA GLY A 80 4.29 -14.35 5.10
C GLY A 80 2.80 -14.05 5.23
N PRO A 81 2.44 -13.00 5.96
CA PRO A 81 1.05 -12.66 6.23
C PRO A 81 0.26 -12.29 4.96
N PHE A 82 0.94 -11.97 3.87
CA PHE A 82 0.32 -11.60 2.60
C PHE A 82 0.29 -12.73 1.57
N ARG A 83 0.52 -13.99 1.98
CA ARG A 83 0.56 -15.16 1.08
C ARG A 83 -0.72 -15.42 0.29
N PHE A 84 -1.82 -14.78 0.66
CA PHE A 84 -3.10 -14.83 -0.06
C PHE A 84 -3.20 -13.82 -1.22
N LEU A 85 -2.24 -12.91 -1.32
CA LEU A 85 -2.15 -11.93 -2.39
C LEU A 85 -1.14 -12.37 -3.46
N MET A 86 -1.41 -12.01 -4.71
CA MET A 86 -0.45 -12.23 -5.79
C MET A 86 0.76 -11.30 -5.63
N ASP A 87 1.95 -11.80 -5.93
CA ASP A 87 3.20 -11.05 -5.89
C ASP A 87 3.29 -10.11 -7.11
N THR A 88 2.63 -8.96 -7.02
CA THR A 88 2.64 -7.90 -8.04
C THR A 88 2.85 -6.53 -7.42
N ASN A 89 3.31 -5.58 -8.23
CA ASN A 89 3.46 -4.19 -7.80
C ASN A 89 2.14 -3.58 -7.30
N TYR A 90 1.00 -3.96 -7.89
CA TYR A 90 -0.33 -3.49 -7.43
C TYR A 90 -0.58 -3.81 -5.96
N TYR A 91 -0.35 -5.05 -5.55
CA TYR A 91 -0.57 -5.44 -4.15
C TYR A 91 0.50 -4.86 -3.22
N HIS A 92 1.77 -4.77 -3.66
CA HIS A 92 2.82 -4.11 -2.87
C HIS A 92 2.48 -2.65 -2.58
N TYR A 93 2.07 -1.89 -3.59
CA TYR A 93 1.65 -0.49 -3.41
C TYR A 93 0.37 -0.36 -2.59
N SER A 94 -0.56 -1.31 -2.73
CA SER A 94 -1.78 -1.34 -1.91
C SER A 94 -1.47 -1.55 -0.43
N ILE A 95 -0.53 -2.44 -0.09
CA ILE A 95 -0.04 -2.65 1.27
C ILE A 95 0.62 -1.38 1.80
N GLN A 96 1.46 -0.74 1.00
CA GLN A 96 2.12 0.52 1.36
C GLN A 96 1.09 1.59 1.77
N LEU A 97 0.07 1.80 0.95
CA LEU A 97 -1.00 2.77 1.24
C LEU A 97 -1.84 2.38 2.46
N GLU A 98 -2.05 1.09 2.69
CA GLU A 98 -2.76 0.64 3.89
C GLU A 98 -1.94 0.87 5.17
N LEU A 99 -0.63 0.68 5.12
CA LEU A 99 0.25 1.04 6.24
C LEU A 99 0.21 2.54 6.53
N TYR A 100 0.21 3.39 5.51
CA TYR A 100 0.04 4.83 5.70
C TYR A 100 -1.31 5.18 6.33
N ARG A 101 -2.40 4.55 5.84
CA ARG A 101 -3.73 4.72 6.43
C ARG A 101 -3.75 4.32 7.90
N MET A 102 -3.12 3.21 8.25
CA MET A 102 -3.01 2.73 9.63
C MET A 102 -2.25 3.73 10.50
N LEU A 103 -1.10 4.20 10.04
CA LEU A 103 -0.30 5.21 10.75
C LEU A 103 -1.07 6.51 10.96
N MET A 104 -1.78 6.98 9.93
CA MET A 104 -2.64 8.16 10.04
C MET A 104 -3.80 7.93 11.02
N GLY A 105 -4.37 6.72 11.06
CA GLY A 105 -5.40 6.33 12.02
C GLY A 105 -4.92 6.39 13.47
N ILE A 106 -3.69 5.98 13.74
CA ILE A 106 -3.05 6.13 15.07
C ILE A 106 -2.96 7.61 15.47
N LEU A 107 -2.75 8.50 14.49
CA LEU A 107 -2.70 9.95 14.70
C LEU A 107 -4.09 10.63 14.67
N GLY A 108 -5.18 9.84 14.68
CA GLY A 108 -6.55 10.35 14.70
C GLY A 108 -7.10 10.80 13.34
N THR A 109 -6.37 10.59 12.24
CA THR A 109 -6.82 10.98 10.90
C THR A 109 -7.59 9.86 10.22
N LYS A 110 -8.87 10.11 9.88
CA LYS A 110 -9.73 9.14 9.21
C LYS A 110 -9.52 9.17 7.70
N VAL A 111 -8.80 8.20 7.20
CA VAL A 111 -8.61 8.00 5.76
C VAL A 111 -9.67 7.03 5.22
N LYS A 112 -10.44 7.47 4.22
CA LYS A 112 -11.50 6.69 3.58
C LYS A 112 -11.03 5.96 2.33
N VAL A 113 -10.27 6.63 1.49
CA VAL A 113 -9.88 6.14 0.17
C VAL A 113 -8.36 6.15 0.02
N LYS A 114 -7.86 5.12 -0.63
CA LYS A 114 -6.46 4.93 -1.00
C LYS A 114 -6.38 4.70 -2.50
N GLN A 115 -5.64 5.54 -3.20
CA GLN A 115 -5.52 5.48 -4.65
C GLN A 115 -4.07 5.59 -5.11
N LEU A 116 -3.77 4.92 -6.21
CA LEU A 116 -2.52 5.04 -6.94
C LEU A 116 -2.74 5.90 -8.18
N ILE A 117 -1.88 6.85 -8.41
CA ILE A 117 -1.82 7.63 -9.65
C ILE A 117 -0.71 7.00 -10.49
N VAL A 118 -1.10 6.14 -11.41
CA VAL A 118 -0.18 5.37 -12.24
C VAL A 118 0.09 6.11 -13.53
N ILE A 119 1.34 6.51 -13.74
CA ILE A 119 1.80 7.23 -14.93
C ILE A 119 2.78 6.34 -15.68
N THR A 120 2.42 6.04 -16.92
CA THR A 120 3.27 5.34 -17.89
C THR A 120 3.66 6.31 -19.01
N PRO A 121 4.54 5.92 -19.97
CA PRO A 121 4.82 6.74 -21.14
C PRO A 121 3.57 7.16 -21.93
N ASP A 122 2.55 6.31 -21.94
CA ASP A 122 1.39 6.44 -22.84
C ASP A 122 0.07 6.72 -22.12
N SER A 123 0.06 6.65 -20.78
CA SER A 123 -1.19 6.80 -20.01
C SER A 123 -0.98 7.38 -18.61
N CYS A 124 -2.08 7.94 -18.08
CA CYS A 124 -2.19 8.28 -16.67
C CYS A 124 -3.54 7.81 -16.13
N ASN A 125 -3.52 6.95 -15.13
CA ASN A 125 -4.71 6.33 -14.57
C ASN A 125 -4.75 6.49 -13.06
N ILE A 126 -5.94 6.71 -12.50
CA ILE A 126 -6.18 6.64 -11.06
C ILE A 126 -6.76 5.27 -10.75
N VAL A 127 -6.05 4.50 -9.94
CA VAL A 127 -6.41 3.12 -9.59
C VAL A 127 -6.67 3.03 -8.09
N ASN A 128 -7.82 2.48 -7.70
CA ASN A 128 -8.08 2.20 -6.30
C ASN A 128 -7.11 1.14 -5.80
N ALA A 129 -6.52 1.37 -4.64
CA ALA A 129 -5.74 0.34 -3.96
C ALA A 129 -6.64 -0.82 -3.53
N TYR A 130 -6.07 -2.01 -3.41
CA TYR A 130 -6.80 -3.18 -2.95
C TYR A 130 -7.44 -2.91 -1.57
N PRO A 131 -8.72 -3.22 -1.38
CA PRO A 131 -9.46 -2.95 -0.15
C PRO A 131 -9.08 -3.95 0.94
N MET A 132 -7.94 -3.72 1.60
CA MET A 132 -7.51 -4.50 2.75
C MET A 132 -7.47 -3.63 4.01
N ARG A 133 -7.53 -4.28 5.14
CA ARG A 133 -7.26 -3.71 6.46
C ARG A 133 -6.09 -4.46 7.08
N ILE A 134 -5.03 -3.74 7.41
CA ILE A 134 -3.85 -4.28 8.06
C ILE A 134 -3.74 -3.66 9.44
N TRP A 135 -3.49 -4.51 10.43
CA TRP A 135 -3.07 -4.09 11.75
C TRP A 135 -1.69 -4.66 12.02
N VAL A 136 -0.72 -3.80 12.28
CA VAL A 136 0.64 -4.21 12.57
C VAL A 136 0.91 -3.92 14.04
N SER A 137 1.20 -4.97 14.82
CA SER A 137 1.66 -4.83 16.19
C SER A 137 3.16 -4.56 16.24
N SER A 138 3.62 -3.92 17.31
CA SER A 138 5.07 -3.73 17.58
C SER A 138 5.81 -5.05 17.59
N ASP A 139 5.21 -6.10 18.14
CA ASP A 139 5.81 -7.43 18.23
C ASP A 139 6.04 -8.04 16.86
N TYR A 140 5.10 -7.89 15.94
CA TYR A 140 5.26 -8.38 14.57
C TYR A 140 6.46 -7.74 13.85
N ILE A 141 6.62 -6.43 13.97
CA ILE A 141 7.74 -5.72 13.35
C ILE A 141 9.08 -6.10 13.99
N LEU A 142 9.10 -6.24 15.31
CA LEU A 142 10.30 -6.70 16.03
C LEU A 142 10.69 -8.11 15.60
N HIS A 143 9.74 -9.02 15.49
CA HIS A 143 9.99 -10.38 15.00
C HIS A 143 10.44 -10.42 13.54
N ALA A 144 9.83 -9.64 12.66
CA ALA A 144 10.25 -9.53 11.28
C ALA A 144 11.70 -9.01 11.17
N ARG A 145 12.06 -7.96 11.90
CA ARG A 145 13.43 -7.42 11.93
C ARG A 145 14.44 -8.41 12.49
N TYR A 146 14.10 -9.12 13.56
CA TYR A 146 14.98 -10.13 14.15
C TYR A 146 15.25 -11.27 13.18
N ARG A 147 14.23 -11.74 12.45
CA ARG A 147 14.37 -12.80 11.43
C ARG A 147 15.18 -12.34 10.23
N TYR A 148 14.94 -11.14 9.71
CA TYR A 148 15.71 -10.59 8.60
C TYR A 148 17.15 -10.21 8.97
N GLY A 149 17.41 -9.81 10.22
CA GLY A 149 18.75 -9.44 10.68
C GLY A 149 19.70 -10.62 10.90
N LYS A 150 19.19 -11.80 11.24
CA LYS A 150 20.01 -12.99 11.56
C LYS A 150 20.14 -14.03 10.45
N ASN A 151 19.23 -14.04 9.46
CA ASN A 151 19.22 -15.09 8.44
C ASN A 151 18.84 -14.54 7.07
N LYS A 152 19.82 -14.00 6.35
CA LYS A 152 19.66 -13.74 4.91
C LYS A 152 19.42 -15.04 4.09
N GLU A 153 19.61 -16.23 4.66
CA GLU A 153 19.59 -17.50 3.97
C GLU A 153 18.43 -18.45 4.35
N ARG A 154 17.70 -18.20 5.42
CA ARG A 154 16.54 -19.06 5.76
C ARG A 154 15.26 -18.42 5.26
N LEU A 155 14.88 -18.83 4.07
CA LEU A 155 13.53 -18.75 3.56
C LEU A 155 12.55 -19.26 4.65
N TYR A 156 11.62 -18.40 4.96
CA TYR A 156 10.49 -18.51 5.81
C TYR A 156 9.90 -19.94 5.90
N ASP A 157 9.95 -20.55 7.06
CA ASP A 157 9.25 -21.80 7.34
C ASP A 157 7.75 -21.52 7.52
N SER A 158 6.99 -21.74 6.46
CA SER A 158 5.55 -21.47 6.40
C SER A 158 4.72 -22.35 7.34
N SER A 159 5.31 -23.39 7.96
CA SER A 159 4.58 -24.33 8.80
C SER A 159 4.31 -23.83 10.22
N LYS A 160 5.01 -22.78 10.66
CA LYS A 160 4.91 -22.27 12.04
C LYS A 160 4.08 -20.99 12.22
N ASP A 161 3.56 -20.42 11.13
CA ASP A 161 2.88 -19.12 11.16
C ASP A 161 1.34 -19.19 11.03
N SER A 162 0.74 -20.33 11.30
CA SER A 162 -0.72 -20.43 11.34
C SER A 162 -1.38 -19.63 12.47
N SER A 163 -0.65 -19.33 13.53
CA SER A 163 -1.18 -18.62 14.70
C SER A 163 -1.57 -17.14 14.43
N TYR A 164 -1.06 -16.54 13.35
CA TYR A 164 -1.41 -15.15 12.99
C TYR A 164 -2.65 -15.04 12.10
N LEU A 165 -3.15 -16.16 11.57
CA LEU A 165 -4.35 -16.21 10.73
C LEU A 165 -5.65 -16.38 11.55
N GLU A 166 -5.56 -16.70 12.82
CA GLU A 166 -6.70 -16.82 13.74
C GLU A 166 -7.09 -15.47 14.36
N ASN A 167 -6.46 -14.38 13.96
CA ASN A 167 -6.85 -13.07 14.43
C ASN A 167 -8.14 -12.63 13.70
N PRO A 168 -9.27 -12.45 14.41
CA PRO A 168 -10.60 -12.16 13.84
C PRO A 168 -10.65 -10.85 13.03
N TYR A 169 -9.59 -10.03 13.04
CA TYR A 169 -9.47 -8.82 12.25
C TYR A 169 -9.07 -9.03 10.78
N TYR A 170 -8.82 -10.29 10.36
CA TYR A 170 -8.49 -10.62 8.97
C TYR A 170 -9.67 -11.18 8.17
N MET A 171 -10.83 -11.37 8.79
CA MET A 171 -11.99 -12.03 8.18
C MET A 171 -13.24 -11.15 8.13
N ASN A 172 -13.13 -9.86 7.81
CA ASN A 172 -14.31 -9.08 7.40
C ASN A 172 -13.91 -7.91 6.53
#